data_9a106057cf2a0f698768a1b094c4d7c0
#
_entry.id   9a106057cf2a0f698768a1b094c4d7c0
#
_cell.length_a   1.000
_cell.length_b   1.000
_cell.length_c   1.000
_cell.angle_alpha   90.00
_cell.angle_beta   90.00
_cell.angle_gamma   90.00
#
_symmetry.space_group_name_H-M   'P 1'
#
loop_
_entity.id
_entity.type
_entity.pdbx_description
1 polymer ?
#
loop_
_entity_poly.entity_id
_entity_poly.type
_entity_poly.pdbx_seq_one_letter_code
_entity_poly.pdbx_strand_id
1 'polypeptide(L)'
;MIRLYDSPVSPCCMKVRLCLAEKALNYESVAVDLGGKANLEAEYLAMNPKGVVPTLVDDGSTILESTLINEYLDEKYPGASLKPSSPEEKVSMRLWTKLIDEELHPANGAVIWPILSLERLSQRDPDEVIESLSRHPDPKRVARQTTIFQEGYGAQVVGEGLKVFAKTLEKLESSLAHSEYLVGERISLADIGILPYVNEVIRFGLDQMAEDKPLTRAWFDRMAARDSYGVAIAGVLGEAQWDAIADRGRKAWPEMRNHLS
;
A
#
# COMPACT_ATOMS: atom_id res chain seq x y z
N MET A 1 -17.83 11.26 14.36
CA MET A 1 -17.43 11.71 12.99
C MET A 1 -16.07 11.09 12.65
N ILE A 2 -16.00 10.39 11.55
CA ILE A 2 -14.76 9.72 11.10
C ILE A 2 -13.85 10.75 10.45
N ARG A 3 -12.59 10.77 10.85
CA ARG A 3 -11.51 11.55 10.25
C ARG A 3 -10.34 10.64 9.92
N LEU A 4 -9.88 10.67 8.67
CA LEU A 4 -8.75 9.89 8.19
C LEU A 4 -7.57 10.81 7.89
N TYR A 5 -6.48 10.66 8.61
CA TYR A 5 -5.19 11.29 8.29
C TYR A 5 -4.52 10.45 7.21
N ASP A 6 -4.35 11.04 6.03
CA ASP A 6 -4.24 10.33 4.76
C ASP A 6 -3.09 10.86 3.90
N SER A 7 -2.60 10.00 3.00
CA SER A 7 -1.68 10.37 1.93
C SER A 7 -2.06 9.64 0.64
N PRO A 8 -2.17 10.35 -0.50
CA PRO A 8 -2.72 9.82 -1.75
C PRO A 8 -2.12 8.51 -2.23
N VAL A 9 -0.78 8.42 -2.22
CA VAL A 9 -0.03 7.27 -2.76
C VAL A 9 0.32 6.20 -1.73
N SER A 10 -0.14 6.33 -0.48
CA SER A 10 0.12 5.33 0.54
C SER A 10 -0.79 4.10 0.36
N PRO A 11 -0.25 2.88 0.15
CA PRO A 11 -1.07 1.67 0.03
C PRO A 11 -1.88 1.40 1.31
N CYS A 12 -1.33 1.73 2.48
CA CYS A 12 -2.05 1.61 3.75
C CYS A 12 -3.25 2.56 3.83
N CYS A 13 -3.14 3.78 3.29
CA CYS A 13 -4.26 4.71 3.20
C CYS A 13 -5.29 4.23 2.15
N MET A 14 -4.83 3.72 1.01
CA MET A 14 -5.72 3.14 0.00
C MET A 14 -6.57 2.01 0.59
N LYS A 15 -5.99 1.11 1.41
CA LYS A 15 -6.74 0.05 2.13
C LYS A 15 -7.91 0.62 2.94
N VAL A 16 -7.67 1.70 3.69
CA VAL A 16 -8.69 2.30 4.55
C VAL A 16 -9.75 3.04 3.75
N ARG A 17 -9.34 3.80 2.72
CA ARG A 17 -10.28 4.45 1.81
C ARG A 17 -11.19 3.45 1.09
N LEU A 18 -10.64 2.31 0.64
CA LEU A 18 -11.43 1.23 0.04
C LEU A 18 -12.46 0.66 1.01
N CYS A 19 -12.06 0.39 2.26
CA CYS A 19 -12.97 -0.10 3.29
C CYS A 19 -14.10 0.90 3.58
N LEU A 20 -13.76 2.18 3.73
CA LEU A 20 -14.74 3.26 3.93
C LEU A 20 -15.72 3.36 2.76
N ALA A 21 -15.23 3.26 1.52
CA ALA A 21 -16.06 3.32 0.32
C ALA A 21 -16.96 2.07 0.17
N GLU A 22 -16.44 0.85 0.38
CA GLU A 22 -17.23 -0.38 0.34
C GLU A 22 -18.35 -0.40 1.40
N LYS A 23 -18.14 0.27 2.52
CA LYS A 23 -19.14 0.42 3.58
C LYS A 23 -20.00 1.70 3.43
N ALA A 24 -19.81 2.46 2.37
CA ALA A 24 -20.50 3.74 2.12
C ALA A 24 -20.44 4.71 3.33
N LEU A 25 -19.28 4.76 4.01
CA LEU A 25 -19.06 5.62 5.17
C LEU A 25 -18.53 6.98 4.76
N ASN A 26 -19.18 8.04 5.24
CA ASN A 26 -18.69 9.40 5.08
C ASN A 26 -17.56 9.69 6.08
N TYR A 27 -16.49 10.34 5.62
CA TYR A 27 -15.36 10.72 6.45
C TYR A 27 -14.74 12.04 5.97
N GLU A 28 -14.03 12.71 6.86
CA GLU A 28 -13.15 13.84 6.56
C GLU A 28 -11.76 13.31 6.26
N SER A 29 -11.21 13.60 5.08
CA SER A 29 -9.81 13.31 4.75
C SER A 29 -8.93 14.48 5.16
N VAL A 30 -7.92 14.21 6.00
CA VAL A 30 -6.91 15.18 6.45
C VAL A 30 -5.59 14.82 5.78
N ALA A 31 -5.17 15.62 4.82
CA ALA A 31 -3.93 15.37 4.09
C ALA A 31 -2.69 15.49 5.00
N VAL A 32 -1.80 14.50 4.94
CA VAL A 32 -0.50 14.49 5.64
C VAL A 32 0.61 14.54 4.59
N ASP A 33 1.36 15.64 4.57
CA ASP A 33 2.49 15.80 3.66
C ASP A 33 3.71 14.99 4.13
N LEU A 34 3.82 13.76 3.58
CA LEU A 34 4.96 12.88 3.86
C LEU A 34 6.27 13.40 3.26
N GLY A 35 6.21 14.17 2.17
CA GLY A 35 7.36 14.79 1.52
C GLY A 35 7.97 15.89 2.39
N GLY A 36 7.13 16.72 2.99
CA GLY A 36 7.48 17.75 3.95
C GLY A 36 7.69 17.25 5.37
N LYS A 37 7.51 15.94 5.64
CA LYS A 37 7.67 15.32 6.96
C LYS A 37 6.61 15.74 8.00
N ALA A 38 5.43 16.18 7.60
CA ALA A 38 4.35 16.53 8.52
C ALA A 38 3.96 15.38 9.48
N ASN A 39 4.17 14.12 9.04
CA ASN A 39 4.00 12.92 9.87
C ASN A 39 5.03 12.78 11.02
N LEU A 40 6.09 13.60 11.03
CA LEU A 40 7.12 13.60 12.08
C LEU A 40 7.05 14.83 12.99
N GLU A 41 6.06 15.69 12.78
CA GLU A 41 5.81 16.82 13.67
C GLU A 41 5.20 16.33 15.00
N ALA A 42 5.49 17.06 16.09
CA ALA A 42 5.11 16.65 17.45
C ALA A 42 3.61 16.38 17.59
N GLU A 43 2.77 17.19 16.95
CA GLU A 43 1.32 17.05 16.98
C GLU A 43 0.87 15.70 16.36
N TYR A 44 1.43 15.31 15.20
CA TYR A 44 1.10 14.06 14.58
C TYR A 44 1.66 12.85 15.36
N LEU A 45 2.90 12.96 15.85
CA LEU A 45 3.54 11.91 16.65
C LEU A 45 2.81 11.66 17.98
N ALA A 46 2.12 12.66 18.55
CA ALA A 46 1.26 12.47 19.71
C ALA A 46 0.05 11.56 19.40
N MET A 47 -0.45 11.55 18.16
CA MET A 47 -1.53 10.66 17.71
C MET A 47 -1.00 9.30 17.24
N ASN A 48 0.12 9.32 16.49
CA ASN A 48 0.73 8.10 15.94
C ASN A 48 2.26 8.14 16.14
N PRO A 49 2.75 7.56 17.24
CA PRO A 49 4.18 7.58 17.58
C PRO A 49 5.09 6.91 16.54
N LYS A 50 4.53 6.06 15.65
CA LYS A 50 5.30 5.47 14.53
C LYS A 50 5.60 6.47 13.41
N GLY A 51 4.96 7.65 13.40
CA GLY A 51 5.14 8.64 12.34
C GLY A 51 4.76 8.12 10.95
N VAL A 52 3.69 7.34 10.84
CA VAL A 52 3.19 6.76 9.58
C VAL A 52 1.71 7.08 9.37
N VAL A 53 1.24 6.94 8.14
CA VAL A 53 -0.17 7.04 7.78
C VAL A 53 -0.68 5.65 7.36
N PRO A 54 -1.99 5.37 7.51
CA PRO A 54 -3.04 6.25 8.03
C PRO A 54 -3.11 6.29 9.56
N THR A 55 -3.78 7.32 10.07
CA THR A 55 -4.35 7.36 11.41
C THR A 55 -5.85 7.63 11.27
N LEU A 56 -6.69 6.83 11.90
CA LEU A 56 -8.14 7.06 11.95
C LEU A 56 -8.50 7.66 13.30
N VAL A 57 -9.28 8.73 13.29
CA VAL A 57 -9.92 9.27 14.49
C VAL A 57 -11.44 9.16 14.34
N ASP A 58 -12.09 8.45 15.23
CA ASP A 58 -13.53 8.23 15.20
C ASP A 58 -14.14 8.50 16.56
N ASP A 59 -14.98 9.55 16.63
CA ASP A 59 -15.64 10.02 17.87
C ASP A 59 -14.64 10.18 19.05
N GLY A 60 -13.46 10.73 18.73
CA GLY A 60 -12.40 10.98 19.71
C GLY A 60 -11.47 9.79 20.01
N SER A 61 -11.77 8.61 19.49
CA SER A 61 -10.90 7.44 19.59
C SER A 61 -9.89 7.42 18.42
N THR A 62 -8.60 7.26 18.72
CA THR A 62 -7.55 7.10 17.71
C THR A 62 -7.30 5.62 17.47
N ILE A 63 -7.44 5.19 16.21
CA ILE A 63 -7.21 3.82 15.76
C ILE A 63 -6.04 3.82 14.79
N LEU A 64 -5.07 2.95 15.03
CA LEU A 64 -3.85 2.81 14.25
C LEU A 64 -3.81 1.44 13.54
N GLU A 65 -2.85 1.27 12.62
CA GLU A 65 -2.67 0.07 11.79
C GLU A 65 -3.81 -0.15 10.79
N SER A 66 -3.51 0.03 9.52
CA SER A 66 -4.53 0.04 8.45
C SER A 66 -5.38 -1.24 8.40
N THR A 67 -4.80 -2.39 8.74
CA THR A 67 -5.52 -3.67 8.81
C THR A 67 -6.50 -3.68 9.98
N LEU A 68 -6.07 -3.21 11.15
CA LEU A 68 -6.92 -3.10 12.34
C LEU A 68 -7.99 -2.01 12.19
N ILE A 69 -7.66 -0.91 11.53
CA ILE A 69 -8.64 0.13 11.16
C ILE A 69 -9.76 -0.48 10.32
N ASN A 70 -9.43 -1.31 9.33
CA ASN A 70 -10.43 -1.93 8.47
C ASN A 70 -11.30 -2.94 9.23
N GLU A 71 -10.71 -3.76 10.13
CA GLU A 71 -11.49 -4.65 10.99
C GLU A 71 -12.41 -3.85 11.93
N TYR A 72 -11.92 -2.75 12.53
CA TYR A 72 -12.71 -1.85 13.36
C TYR A 72 -13.91 -1.24 12.61
N LEU A 73 -13.68 -0.72 11.40
CA LEU A 73 -14.73 -0.13 10.58
C LEU A 73 -15.79 -1.17 10.21
N ASP A 74 -15.37 -2.40 9.88
CA ASP A 74 -16.30 -3.47 9.54
C ASP A 74 -17.12 -3.93 10.74
N GLU A 75 -16.56 -3.93 11.95
CA GLU A 75 -17.25 -4.31 13.18
C GLU A 75 -18.17 -3.22 13.72
N LYS A 76 -17.71 -1.97 13.71
CA LYS A 76 -18.45 -0.86 14.33
C LYS A 76 -19.64 -0.43 13.48
N TYR A 77 -19.48 -0.41 12.16
CA TYR A 77 -20.50 0.16 11.28
C TYR A 77 -21.33 -0.92 10.60
N PRO A 78 -22.70 -0.78 10.63
CA PRO A 78 -23.60 -1.74 9.99
C PRO A 78 -23.43 -1.74 8.46
N GLY A 79 -24.03 -2.75 7.82
CA GLY A 79 -23.99 -2.94 6.37
C GLY A 79 -23.41 -4.29 5.98
N ALA A 80 -23.03 -4.45 4.72
CA ALA A 80 -22.41 -5.69 4.26
C ALA A 80 -21.07 -5.92 4.96
N SER A 81 -20.91 -7.07 5.59
CA SER A 81 -19.64 -7.45 6.22
C SER A 81 -18.60 -7.73 5.15
N LEU A 82 -17.41 -7.19 5.35
CA LEU A 82 -16.19 -7.44 4.58
C LEU A 82 -15.38 -8.60 5.17
N LYS A 83 -15.87 -9.20 6.25
CA LYS A 83 -15.34 -10.44 6.82
C LYS A 83 -16.24 -11.62 6.44
N PRO A 84 -15.68 -12.75 6.02
CA PRO A 84 -16.43 -13.97 5.79
C PRO A 84 -17.21 -14.41 7.03
N SER A 85 -18.21 -15.28 6.84
CA SER A 85 -19.02 -15.76 7.96
C SER A 85 -18.38 -16.95 8.68
N SER A 86 -17.75 -17.87 7.94
CA SER A 86 -17.17 -19.07 8.54
C SER A 86 -15.86 -18.78 9.29
N PRO A 87 -15.57 -19.48 10.38
CA PRO A 87 -14.30 -19.35 11.10
C PRO A 87 -13.09 -19.65 10.23
N GLU A 88 -13.16 -20.65 9.36
CA GLU A 88 -12.08 -21.10 8.48
C GLU A 88 -11.74 -20.02 7.45
N GLU A 89 -12.75 -19.42 6.84
CA GLU A 89 -12.57 -18.32 5.90
C GLU A 89 -12.02 -17.07 6.60
N LYS A 90 -12.45 -16.79 7.84
CA LYS A 90 -11.85 -15.70 8.64
C LYS A 90 -10.37 -15.93 8.89
N VAL A 91 -9.96 -17.17 9.16
CA VAL A 91 -8.53 -17.51 9.28
C VAL A 91 -7.82 -17.28 7.95
N SER A 92 -8.38 -17.74 6.84
CA SER A 92 -7.82 -17.54 5.50
C SER A 92 -7.66 -16.05 5.15
N MET A 93 -8.68 -15.23 5.44
CA MET A 93 -8.63 -13.78 5.29
C MET A 93 -7.49 -13.16 6.12
N ARG A 94 -7.37 -13.56 7.40
CA ARG A 94 -6.32 -13.05 8.30
C ARG A 94 -4.92 -13.51 7.91
N LEU A 95 -4.76 -14.68 7.31
CA LEU A 95 -3.48 -15.10 6.75
C LEU A 95 -3.03 -14.20 5.59
N TRP A 96 -3.96 -13.71 4.77
CA TRP A 96 -3.67 -12.70 3.75
C TRP A 96 -3.27 -11.37 4.36
N THR A 97 -4.06 -10.84 5.29
CA THR A 97 -3.75 -9.55 5.92
C THR A 97 -2.44 -9.59 6.71
N LYS A 98 -2.14 -10.72 7.36
CA LYS A 98 -0.87 -10.96 8.04
C LYS A 98 0.32 -10.98 7.07
N LEU A 99 0.23 -11.69 5.94
CA LEU A 99 1.26 -11.69 4.90
C LEU A 99 1.51 -10.26 4.38
N ILE A 100 0.45 -9.49 4.18
CA ILE A 100 0.55 -8.10 3.73
C ILE A 100 1.33 -7.27 4.75
N ASP A 101 0.98 -7.35 6.01
CA ASP A 101 1.57 -6.48 7.04
C ASP A 101 3.01 -6.90 7.40
N GLU A 102 3.32 -8.20 7.40
CA GLU A 102 4.62 -8.72 7.85
C GLU A 102 5.66 -8.84 6.71
N GLU A 103 5.23 -9.09 5.47
CA GLU A 103 6.13 -9.34 4.35
C GLU A 103 5.98 -8.30 3.24
N LEU A 104 4.77 -8.13 2.68
CA LEU A 104 4.56 -7.35 1.48
C LEU A 104 4.71 -5.84 1.71
N HIS A 105 4.17 -5.30 2.81
CA HIS A 105 4.29 -3.88 3.13
C HIS A 105 5.74 -3.44 3.42
N PRO A 106 6.56 -4.18 4.20
CA PRO A 106 7.99 -3.90 4.29
C PRO A 106 8.72 -3.96 2.93
N ALA A 107 8.40 -4.94 2.08
CA ALA A 107 8.93 -5.04 0.72
C ALA A 107 8.53 -3.87 -0.17
N ASN A 108 7.29 -3.39 -0.05
CA ASN A 108 6.79 -2.21 -0.75
C ASN A 108 7.67 -0.98 -0.49
N GLY A 109 8.13 -0.79 0.75
CA GLY A 109 9.07 0.27 1.09
C GLY A 109 10.44 0.15 0.41
N ALA A 110 10.80 -1.02 -0.13
CA ALA A 110 12.03 -1.20 -0.90
C ALA A 110 11.79 -1.05 -2.42
N VAL A 111 10.62 -1.46 -2.90
CA VAL A 111 10.30 -1.51 -4.34
C VAL A 111 9.67 -0.21 -4.83
N ILE A 112 8.68 0.30 -4.11
CA ILE A 112 7.86 1.44 -4.57
C ILE A 112 8.39 2.78 -4.07
N TRP A 113 8.92 2.84 -2.85
CA TRP A 113 9.45 4.10 -2.33
C TRP A 113 10.54 4.74 -3.24
N PRO A 114 11.50 3.98 -3.81
CA PRO A 114 12.47 4.58 -4.74
C PRO A 114 11.81 5.16 -6.00
N ILE A 115 10.80 4.52 -6.57
CA ILE A 115 10.05 5.02 -7.74
C ILE A 115 9.40 6.38 -7.42
N LEU A 116 8.89 6.54 -6.21
CA LEU A 116 8.23 7.76 -5.77
C LEU A 116 9.19 8.88 -5.34
N SER A 117 10.42 8.53 -4.93
CA SER A 117 11.25 9.45 -4.15
C SER A 117 12.64 9.72 -4.73
N LEU A 118 13.32 8.75 -5.36
CA LEU A 118 14.73 8.89 -5.73
C LEU A 118 14.98 10.06 -6.68
N GLU A 119 14.17 10.23 -7.73
CA GLU A 119 14.36 11.31 -8.69
C GLU A 119 14.41 12.69 -8.01
N ARG A 120 13.50 12.92 -7.07
CA ARG A 120 13.44 14.17 -6.30
C ARG A 120 14.59 14.30 -5.29
N LEU A 121 14.96 13.19 -4.65
CA LEU A 121 16.01 13.19 -3.63
C LEU A 121 17.40 13.35 -4.23
N SER A 122 17.65 12.78 -5.41
CA SER A 122 18.94 12.90 -6.11
C SER A 122 19.26 14.33 -6.58
N GLN A 123 18.29 15.23 -6.57
CA GLN A 123 18.48 16.66 -6.90
C GLN A 123 18.87 17.51 -5.68
N ARG A 124 18.96 16.90 -4.48
CA ARG A 124 19.29 17.58 -3.23
C ARG A 124 20.69 17.20 -2.77
N ASP A 125 21.22 18.01 -1.83
CA ASP A 125 22.48 17.68 -1.16
C ASP A 125 22.37 16.32 -0.45
N PRO A 126 23.33 15.39 -0.67
CA PRO A 126 23.26 14.03 -0.11
C PRO A 126 23.26 14.00 1.42
N ASP A 127 24.03 14.88 2.08
CA ASP A 127 24.12 14.91 3.54
C ASP A 127 22.81 15.40 4.14
N GLU A 128 22.16 16.40 3.53
CA GLU A 128 20.81 16.85 3.92
C GLU A 128 19.75 15.76 3.74
N VAL A 129 19.87 14.95 2.68
CA VAL A 129 18.93 13.84 2.45
C VAL A 129 19.11 12.79 3.54
N ILE A 130 20.33 12.37 3.84
CA ILE A 130 20.63 11.37 4.87
C ILE A 130 20.16 11.86 6.25
N GLU A 131 20.44 13.11 6.59
CA GLU A 131 19.94 13.72 7.83
C GLU A 131 18.41 13.71 7.88
N SER A 132 17.76 14.10 6.80
CA SER A 132 16.29 14.06 6.70
C SER A 132 15.71 12.66 6.87
N LEU A 133 16.36 11.63 6.30
CA LEU A 133 15.93 10.24 6.45
C LEU A 133 16.09 9.73 7.88
N SER A 134 17.19 10.13 8.56
CA SER A 134 17.50 9.71 9.94
C SER A 134 16.49 10.19 10.99
N ARG A 135 15.67 11.18 10.67
CA ARG A 135 14.62 11.70 11.57
C ARG A 135 13.45 10.73 11.79
N HIS A 136 13.33 9.66 10.96
CA HIS A 136 12.24 8.71 11.13
C HIS A 136 12.46 7.81 12.35
N PRO A 137 11.42 7.54 13.19
CA PRO A 137 11.56 6.76 14.41
C PRO A 137 11.88 5.27 14.20
N ASP A 138 11.61 4.71 13.01
CA ASP A 138 11.93 3.32 12.69
C ASP A 138 13.34 3.19 12.08
N PRO A 139 14.33 2.62 12.82
CA PRO A 139 15.70 2.49 12.35
C PRO A 139 15.84 1.54 11.15
N LYS A 140 14.97 0.53 11.01
CA LYS A 140 14.99 -0.38 9.85
C LYS A 140 14.59 0.35 8.57
N ARG A 141 13.60 1.23 8.66
CA ARG A 141 13.19 2.08 7.55
C ARG A 141 14.30 3.08 7.19
N VAL A 142 14.93 3.71 8.18
CA VAL A 142 16.06 4.62 7.96
C VAL A 142 17.17 3.90 7.20
N ALA A 143 17.63 2.75 7.70
CA ALA A 143 18.69 1.96 7.07
C ALA A 143 18.34 1.61 5.62
N ARG A 144 17.13 1.05 5.38
CA ARG A 144 16.66 0.69 4.05
C ARG A 144 16.64 1.89 3.08
N GLN A 145 16.06 3.00 3.50
CA GLN A 145 15.95 4.18 2.65
C GLN A 145 17.31 4.84 2.37
N THR A 146 18.22 4.82 3.33
CA THR A 146 19.60 5.30 3.15
C THR A 146 20.35 4.44 2.15
N THR A 147 20.31 3.11 2.29
CA THR A 147 20.92 2.18 1.32
C THR A 147 20.38 2.39 -0.09
N ILE A 148 19.05 2.48 -0.24
CA ILE A 148 18.44 2.71 -1.56
C ILE A 148 18.82 4.08 -2.12
N PHE A 149 18.91 5.12 -1.29
CA PHE A 149 19.34 6.43 -1.73
C PHE A 149 20.79 6.44 -2.26
N GLN A 150 21.68 5.67 -1.63
CA GLN A 150 23.09 5.56 -2.00
C GLN A 150 23.35 4.64 -3.20
N GLU A 151 22.63 3.52 -3.31
CA GLU A 151 22.89 2.45 -4.28
C GLU A 151 21.87 2.40 -5.44
N GLY A 152 20.78 3.17 -5.35
CA GLY A 152 19.72 3.20 -6.37
C GLY A 152 18.88 1.93 -6.42
N TYR A 153 18.38 1.64 -7.62
CA TYR A 153 17.55 0.46 -7.88
C TYR A 153 18.35 -0.87 -7.87
N GLY A 154 19.69 -0.79 -7.94
CA GLY A 154 20.61 -1.91 -7.83
C GLY A 154 20.81 -2.42 -6.40
N ALA A 155 20.33 -1.70 -5.38
CA ALA A 155 20.46 -2.10 -3.98
C ALA A 155 19.89 -3.50 -3.73
N GLN A 156 20.62 -4.35 -2.98
CA GLN A 156 20.19 -5.73 -2.68
C GLN A 156 18.79 -5.77 -2.05
N VAL A 157 18.46 -4.81 -1.20
CA VAL A 157 17.16 -4.73 -0.52
C VAL A 157 16.00 -4.52 -1.50
N VAL A 158 16.23 -3.89 -2.66
CA VAL A 158 15.25 -3.77 -3.74
C VAL A 158 14.97 -5.15 -4.34
N GLY A 159 16.03 -5.93 -4.61
CA GLY A 159 15.90 -7.29 -5.12
C GLY A 159 15.18 -8.22 -4.17
N GLU A 160 15.47 -8.14 -2.87
CA GLU A 160 14.73 -8.89 -1.84
C GLU A 160 13.25 -8.53 -1.83
N GLY A 161 12.93 -7.24 -1.94
CA GLY A 161 11.56 -6.76 -2.03
C GLY A 161 10.84 -7.28 -3.29
N LEU A 162 11.48 -7.25 -4.46
CA LEU A 162 10.92 -7.76 -5.70
C LEU A 162 10.60 -9.26 -5.62
N LYS A 163 11.46 -10.06 -4.97
CA LYS A 163 11.19 -11.49 -4.75
C LYS A 163 9.97 -11.73 -3.87
N VAL A 164 9.74 -10.89 -2.86
CA VAL A 164 8.51 -10.95 -2.05
C VAL A 164 7.29 -10.63 -2.90
N PHE A 165 7.35 -9.60 -3.74
CA PHE A 165 6.25 -9.28 -4.67
C PHE A 165 5.98 -10.43 -5.64
N ALA A 166 7.01 -10.99 -6.28
CA ALA A 166 6.86 -12.10 -7.20
C ALA A 166 6.18 -13.30 -6.53
N LYS A 167 6.67 -13.73 -5.35
CA LYS A 167 6.07 -14.81 -4.56
C LYS A 167 4.62 -14.51 -4.16
N THR A 168 4.32 -13.25 -3.84
CA THR A 168 2.95 -12.85 -3.48
C THR A 168 2.03 -12.91 -4.69
N LEU A 169 2.48 -12.48 -5.87
CA LEU A 169 1.71 -12.58 -7.12
C LEU A 169 1.47 -14.06 -7.51
N GLU A 170 2.43 -14.96 -7.32
CA GLU A 170 2.25 -16.40 -7.54
C GLU A 170 1.20 -16.99 -6.60
N LYS A 171 1.25 -16.60 -5.31
CA LYS A 171 0.24 -17.03 -4.34
C LYS A 171 -1.15 -16.50 -4.68
N LEU A 172 -1.23 -15.25 -5.15
CA LEU A 172 -2.47 -14.62 -5.58
C LEU A 172 -3.06 -15.37 -6.78
N GLU A 173 -2.25 -15.60 -7.82
CA GLU A 173 -2.64 -16.36 -9.02
C GLU A 173 -3.18 -17.74 -8.67
N SER A 174 -2.48 -18.46 -7.79
CA SER A 174 -2.90 -19.80 -7.33
C SER A 174 -4.21 -19.78 -6.53
N SER A 175 -4.42 -18.77 -5.71
CA SER A 175 -5.65 -18.63 -4.91
C SER A 175 -6.86 -18.32 -5.79
N LEU A 176 -6.68 -17.50 -6.81
CA LEU A 176 -7.73 -17.11 -7.75
C LEU A 176 -8.11 -18.20 -8.75
N ALA A 177 -7.37 -19.32 -8.78
CA ALA A 177 -7.75 -20.49 -9.58
C ALA A 177 -9.01 -21.19 -9.05
N HIS A 178 -9.42 -20.90 -7.82
CA HIS A 178 -10.51 -21.63 -7.14
C HIS A 178 -11.72 -20.74 -6.82
N SER A 179 -11.58 -19.41 -6.87
CA SER A 179 -12.65 -18.48 -6.56
C SER A 179 -12.43 -17.11 -7.21
N GLU A 180 -13.50 -16.33 -7.30
CA GLU A 180 -13.43 -14.97 -7.89
C GLU A 180 -12.73 -13.96 -6.98
N TYR A 181 -12.70 -14.20 -5.67
CA TYR A 181 -12.05 -13.38 -4.66
C TYR A 181 -11.09 -14.23 -3.84
N LEU A 182 -10.22 -13.60 -3.07
CA LEU A 182 -9.19 -14.30 -2.29
C LEU A 182 -9.74 -15.26 -1.24
N VAL A 183 -10.92 -14.94 -0.72
CA VAL A 183 -11.59 -15.78 0.28
C VAL A 183 -13.10 -15.81 -0.01
N GLY A 184 -13.57 -16.96 -0.46
CA GLY A 184 -14.98 -17.17 -0.77
C GLY A 184 -15.43 -16.46 -2.06
N GLU A 185 -16.74 -16.22 -2.15
CA GLU A 185 -17.39 -15.73 -3.36
C GLU A 185 -17.65 -14.21 -3.37
N ARG A 186 -17.19 -13.49 -2.36
CA ARG A 186 -17.40 -12.04 -2.21
C ARG A 186 -16.14 -11.34 -1.76
N ILE A 187 -16.06 -10.05 -2.10
CA ILE A 187 -14.99 -9.19 -1.63
C ILE A 187 -14.85 -9.27 -0.10
N SER A 188 -13.61 -9.34 0.36
CA SER A 188 -13.27 -9.39 1.78
C SER A 188 -12.14 -8.41 2.12
N LEU A 189 -11.82 -8.29 3.40
CA LEU A 189 -10.66 -7.51 3.85
C LEU A 189 -9.33 -8.05 3.32
N ALA A 190 -9.27 -9.30 2.84
CA ALA A 190 -8.10 -9.83 2.14
C ALA A 190 -7.92 -9.14 0.78
N ASP A 191 -8.99 -9.02 0.00
CA ASP A 191 -8.98 -8.35 -1.30
C ASP A 191 -8.69 -6.86 -1.15
N ILE A 192 -9.36 -6.19 -0.22
CA ILE A 192 -9.12 -4.78 0.11
C ILE A 192 -7.67 -4.56 0.56
N GLY A 193 -7.11 -5.50 1.31
CA GLY A 193 -5.76 -5.43 1.82
C GLY A 193 -4.69 -5.49 0.73
N ILE A 194 -4.85 -6.41 -0.26
CA ILE A 194 -3.82 -6.63 -1.29
C ILE A 194 -3.97 -5.72 -2.50
N LEU A 195 -5.19 -5.25 -2.79
CA LEU A 195 -5.48 -4.45 -3.99
C LEU A 195 -4.54 -3.26 -4.19
N PRO A 196 -4.19 -2.45 -3.17
CA PRO A 196 -3.25 -1.35 -3.35
C PRO A 196 -1.88 -1.79 -3.88
N TYR A 197 -1.36 -2.92 -3.44
CA TYR A 197 -0.04 -3.42 -3.86
C TYR A 197 -0.05 -3.98 -5.28
N VAL A 198 -1.13 -4.66 -5.67
CA VAL A 198 -1.33 -5.09 -7.07
C VAL A 198 -1.55 -3.88 -7.98
N ASN A 199 -2.28 -2.87 -7.51
CA ASN A 199 -2.43 -1.59 -8.20
C ASN A 199 -1.07 -0.91 -8.46
N GLU A 200 -0.18 -0.91 -7.48
CA GLU A 200 1.16 -0.36 -7.65
C GLU A 200 1.97 -1.13 -8.69
N VAL A 201 1.92 -2.46 -8.68
CA VAL A 201 2.57 -3.28 -9.73
C VAL A 201 2.03 -2.91 -11.11
N ILE A 202 0.72 -2.87 -11.29
CA ILE A 202 0.09 -2.67 -12.60
C ILE A 202 0.18 -1.22 -13.07
N ARG A 203 0.00 -0.24 -12.15
CA ARG A 203 -0.11 1.16 -12.50
C ARG A 203 1.18 1.98 -12.35
N PHE A 204 2.21 1.45 -11.67
CA PHE A 204 3.46 2.16 -11.46
C PHE A 204 4.60 1.71 -12.39
N GLY A 205 4.25 1.05 -13.51
CA GLY A 205 5.22 0.65 -14.55
C GLY A 205 6.01 -0.62 -14.23
N LEU A 206 5.50 -1.47 -13.33
CA LEU A 206 6.05 -2.78 -12.99
C LEU A 206 5.15 -3.93 -13.50
N ASP A 207 4.25 -3.64 -14.43
CA ASP A 207 3.19 -4.54 -14.91
C ASP A 207 3.72 -5.82 -15.58
N GLN A 208 4.99 -5.83 -16.01
CA GLN A 208 5.68 -7.05 -16.46
C GLN A 208 5.77 -8.13 -15.37
N MET A 209 5.74 -7.78 -14.08
CA MET A 209 5.70 -8.75 -12.99
C MET A 209 4.42 -9.59 -12.96
N ALA A 210 3.34 -9.10 -13.58
CA ALA A 210 2.05 -9.77 -13.65
C ALA A 210 1.69 -10.20 -15.09
N GLU A 211 2.64 -10.22 -16.03
CA GLU A 211 2.37 -10.53 -17.45
C GLU A 211 1.90 -11.98 -17.63
N ASP A 212 2.48 -12.90 -16.88
CA ASP A 212 2.14 -14.33 -16.86
C ASP A 212 1.12 -14.73 -15.77
N LYS A 213 0.36 -13.76 -15.25
CA LYS A 213 -0.61 -13.94 -14.17
C LYS A 213 -2.03 -13.52 -14.61
N PRO A 214 -2.67 -14.27 -15.52
CA PRO A 214 -3.96 -13.86 -16.11
C PRO A 214 -5.10 -13.79 -15.09
N LEU A 215 -5.12 -14.65 -14.06
CA LEU A 215 -6.18 -14.63 -13.04
C LEU A 215 -6.03 -13.41 -12.13
N THR A 216 -4.80 -13.05 -11.78
CA THR A 216 -4.48 -11.83 -11.02
C THR A 216 -4.91 -10.59 -11.80
N ARG A 217 -4.66 -10.53 -13.10
CA ARG A 217 -5.10 -9.42 -13.96
C ARG A 217 -6.62 -9.36 -14.05
N ALA A 218 -7.29 -10.48 -14.29
CA ALA A 218 -8.76 -10.53 -14.32
C ALA A 218 -9.39 -10.14 -12.98
N TRP A 219 -8.78 -10.55 -11.86
CA TRP A 219 -9.20 -10.10 -10.53
C TRP A 219 -8.97 -8.60 -10.35
N PHE A 220 -7.81 -8.07 -10.75
CA PHE A 220 -7.55 -6.64 -10.68
C PHE A 220 -8.55 -5.83 -11.50
N ASP A 221 -8.86 -6.24 -12.73
CA ASP A 221 -9.85 -5.57 -13.58
C ASP A 221 -11.24 -5.56 -12.93
N ARG A 222 -11.65 -6.68 -12.32
CA ARG A 222 -12.90 -6.78 -11.55
C ARG A 222 -12.91 -5.83 -10.35
N MET A 223 -11.81 -5.76 -9.61
CA MET A 223 -11.67 -4.84 -8.48
C MET A 223 -11.63 -3.38 -8.93
N ALA A 224 -10.95 -3.07 -10.03
CA ALA A 224 -10.86 -1.74 -10.60
C ALA A 224 -12.16 -1.22 -11.22
N ALA A 225 -13.07 -2.11 -11.59
CA ALA A 225 -14.41 -1.76 -12.07
C ALA A 225 -15.40 -1.38 -10.95
N ARG A 226 -15.01 -1.53 -9.68
CA ARG A 226 -15.86 -1.16 -8.53
C ARG A 226 -15.85 0.35 -8.30
N ASP A 227 -16.99 0.90 -7.91
CA ASP A 227 -17.11 2.32 -7.54
C ASP A 227 -16.12 2.70 -6.42
N SER A 228 -15.91 1.81 -5.47
CA SER A 228 -14.97 1.97 -4.37
C SER A 228 -13.53 2.21 -4.83
N TYR A 229 -13.08 1.53 -5.89
CA TYR A 229 -11.76 1.75 -6.47
C TYR A 229 -11.67 3.15 -7.11
N GLY A 230 -12.71 3.55 -7.84
CA GLY A 230 -12.79 4.89 -8.43
C GLY A 230 -12.59 5.99 -7.39
N VAL A 231 -13.33 5.90 -6.28
CA VAL A 231 -13.29 6.89 -5.19
C VAL A 231 -11.99 6.79 -4.36
N ALA A 232 -11.56 5.59 -4.02
CA ALA A 232 -10.48 5.37 -3.05
C ALA A 232 -9.07 5.41 -3.65
N ILE A 233 -8.92 5.13 -4.95
CA ILE A 233 -7.62 5.03 -5.62
C ILE A 233 -7.56 5.89 -6.87
N ALA A 234 -8.34 5.57 -7.91
CA ALA A 234 -8.18 6.18 -9.22
C ALA A 234 -8.44 7.69 -9.24
N GLY A 235 -9.45 8.15 -8.53
CA GLY A 235 -9.85 9.56 -8.47
C GLY A 235 -9.08 10.41 -7.45
N VAL A 236 -8.14 9.83 -6.70
CA VAL A 236 -7.40 10.56 -5.65
C VAL A 236 -6.29 11.43 -6.21
N LEU A 237 -5.72 11.04 -7.36
CA LEU A 237 -4.75 11.81 -8.12
C LEU A 237 -5.28 12.07 -9.52
N GLY A 238 -4.81 13.15 -10.16
CA GLY A 238 -5.07 13.38 -11.57
C GLY A 238 -4.32 12.40 -12.48
N GLU A 239 -4.83 12.17 -13.70
CA GLU A 239 -4.22 11.25 -14.68
C GLU A 239 -2.75 11.56 -14.93
N ALA A 240 -2.38 12.84 -15.12
CA ALA A 240 -1.00 13.25 -15.34
C ALA A 240 -0.06 12.87 -14.18
N GLN A 241 -0.56 12.80 -12.95
CA GLN A 241 0.23 12.38 -11.78
C GLN A 241 0.43 10.86 -11.79
N TRP A 242 -0.61 10.08 -12.14
CA TRP A 242 -0.49 8.63 -12.33
C TRP A 242 0.49 8.30 -13.46
N ASP A 243 0.41 8.97 -14.60
CA ASP A 243 1.31 8.79 -15.74
C ASP A 243 2.76 9.09 -15.37
N ALA A 244 3.00 10.18 -14.63
CA ALA A 244 4.35 10.52 -14.17
C ALA A 244 4.93 9.46 -13.21
N ILE A 245 4.12 8.82 -12.38
CA ILE A 245 4.56 7.71 -11.52
C ILE A 245 4.88 6.48 -12.39
N ALA A 246 3.99 6.14 -13.31
CA ALA A 246 4.19 5.02 -14.22
C ALA A 246 5.46 5.17 -15.08
N ASP A 247 5.74 6.38 -15.56
CA ASP A 247 6.96 6.68 -16.33
C ASP A 247 8.24 6.45 -15.53
N ARG A 248 8.25 6.86 -14.26
CA ARG A 248 9.38 6.59 -13.36
C ARG A 248 9.60 5.10 -13.14
N GLY A 249 8.53 4.34 -12.91
CA GLY A 249 8.64 2.89 -12.77
C GLY A 249 9.13 2.21 -14.04
N ARG A 250 8.58 2.57 -15.21
CA ARG A 250 9.06 2.05 -16.50
C ARG A 250 10.55 2.33 -16.74
N LYS A 251 11.05 3.50 -16.33
CA LYS A 251 12.48 3.85 -16.40
C LYS A 251 13.33 3.04 -15.43
N ALA A 252 12.80 2.74 -14.23
CA ALA A 252 13.48 1.96 -13.20
C ALA A 252 13.51 0.46 -13.49
N TRP A 253 12.48 -0.06 -14.15
CA TRP A 253 12.27 -1.49 -14.35
C TRP A 253 13.42 -2.25 -14.99
N PRO A 254 14.12 -1.75 -16.06
CA PRO A 254 15.25 -2.45 -16.65
C PRO A 254 16.38 -2.79 -15.66
N GLU A 255 16.64 -1.93 -14.69
CA GLU A 255 17.61 -2.19 -13.63
C GLU A 255 17.03 -3.12 -12.55
N MET A 256 15.81 -2.83 -12.09
CA MET A 256 15.14 -3.61 -11.03
C MET A 256 14.96 -5.08 -11.42
N ARG A 257 14.54 -5.37 -12.66
CA ARG A 257 14.28 -6.74 -13.11
C ARG A 257 15.51 -7.67 -13.08
N ASN A 258 16.74 -7.11 -13.10
CA ASN A 258 17.96 -7.90 -13.01
C ASN A 258 18.07 -8.69 -11.70
N HIS A 259 17.35 -8.29 -10.67
CA HIS A 259 17.27 -9.01 -9.40
C HIS A 259 16.38 -10.27 -9.46
N LEU A 260 15.59 -10.44 -10.53
CA LEU A 260 14.68 -11.58 -10.71
C LEU A 260 15.24 -12.65 -11.67
N SER A 261 16.41 -12.36 -12.28
CA SER A 261 17.13 -13.26 -13.19
C SER A 261 17.95 -14.33 -12.43
#